data_9875f17a1f157eea07555c380716598b
#
_entry.id   9875f17a1f157eea07555c380716598b
#
_cell.length_a   1.000
_cell.length_b   1.000
_cell.length_c   1.000
_cell.angle_alpha   90.00
_cell.angle_beta   90.00
_cell.angle_gamma   90.00
#
_symmetry.space_group_name_H-M   'P 1'
#
loop_
_entity.id
_entity.type
_entity.pdbx_description
1 polymer ?
#
loop_
_entity_poly.entity_id
_entity_poly.type
_entity_poly.pdbx_seq_one_letter_code
_entity_poly.pdbx_strand_id
1 'polypeptide(L)'
;MAIKRVAIVGLGLIGSSIARAIDERLPQVAVTGHDASDDVRGVARDLGLCDGIVDDPVAAVADADLVILAVPVGRMADAAAAIAPGLKAGAIISDVGSSKAGVADALAKALPDHIIIPAHPVAGTENSGPAAGFASLFDGRWCIVTPGAGVSGDAVAAVTGFWQALGAKVETMDAAHHDMVLAVTSHLPHLIAYTIVGTASELEEVTESEVIKYSAGGFRDFTRIAASDPVMWRDVFLANKDAVLATLQRFNEDLTALQQAIRRGDGAKLEEWFTRTRAIRRSIIEQGQDDAAPDFGRKH
;
A
#
# COMPACT_ATOMS: atom_id res chain seq x y z
N MET A 1 18.41 1.68 -18.64
CA MET A 1 19.08 0.59 -17.89
C MET A 1 18.21 -0.66 -18.02
N ALA A 2 18.74 -1.83 -18.36
CA ALA A 2 17.93 -3.05 -18.50
C ALA A 2 17.95 -3.84 -17.18
N ILE A 3 16.78 -4.12 -16.62
CA ILE A 3 16.62 -4.97 -15.43
C ILE A 3 16.57 -6.43 -15.91
N LYS A 4 17.55 -7.24 -15.52
CA LYS A 4 17.65 -8.67 -15.86
C LYS A 4 17.55 -9.57 -14.65
N ARG A 5 17.88 -9.04 -13.46
CA ARG A 5 17.86 -9.78 -12.21
C ARG A 5 17.16 -8.93 -11.13
N VAL A 6 16.13 -9.49 -10.55
CA VAL A 6 15.35 -8.86 -9.48
C VAL A 6 15.54 -9.66 -8.19
N ALA A 7 15.84 -8.96 -7.09
CA ALA A 7 15.75 -9.54 -5.77
C ALA A 7 14.49 -9.02 -5.07
N ILE A 8 13.72 -9.92 -4.49
CA ILE A 8 12.54 -9.59 -3.69
C ILE A 8 12.82 -9.95 -2.24
N VAL A 9 12.81 -8.94 -1.37
CA VAL A 9 13.01 -9.09 0.08
C VAL A 9 11.66 -8.86 0.76
N GLY A 10 11.10 -9.93 1.30
CA GLY A 10 9.71 -10.02 1.78
C GLY A 10 8.82 -10.74 0.77
N LEU A 11 8.35 -11.94 1.13
CA LEU A 11 7.56 -12.82 0.26
C LEU A 11 6.11 -12.95 0.76
N GLY A 12 5.57 -11.84 1.32
CA GLY A 12 4.15 -11.71 1.64
C GLY A 12 3.27 -11.57 0.38
N LEU A 13 2.06 -11.08 0.53
CA LEU A 13 1.11 -10.86 -0.58
C LEU A 13 1.74 -10.09 -1.75
N ILE A 14 2.36 -8.94 -1.48
CA ILE A 14 2.89 -8.08 -2.54
C ILE A 14 4.13 -8.70 -3.19
N GLY A 15 5.11 -9.16 -2.38
CA GLY A 15 6.33 -9.77 -2.90
C GLY A 15 6.07 -11.01 -3.74
N SER A 16 5.17 -11.89 -3.31
CA SER A 16 4.78 -13.08 -4.07
C SER A 16 3.97 -12.74 -5.32
N SER A 17 3.17 -11.67 -5.29
CA SER A 17 2.47 -11.18 -6.50
C SER A 17 3.44 -10.61 -7.52
N ILE A 18 4.48 -9.89 -7.07
CA ILE A 18 5.56 -9.39 -7.96
C ILE A 18 6.28 -10.59 -8.61
N ALA A 19 6.67 -11.60 -7.82
CA ALA A 19 7.33 -12.80 -8.35
C ALA A 19 6.48 -13.49 -9.43
N ARG A 20 5.20 -13.72 -9.17
CA ARG A 20 4.26 -14.32 -10.14
C ARG A 20 4.04 -13.46 -11.38
N ALA A 21 3.95 -12.14 -11.21
CA ALA A 21 3.80 -11.23 -12.35
C ALA A 21 5.07 -11.18 -13.23
N ILE A 22 6.26 -11.29 -12.63
CA ILE A 22 7.53 -11.42 -13.38
C ILE A 22 7.55 -12.73 -14.15
N ASP A 23 7.26 -13.86 -13.51
CA ASP A 23 7.24 -15.17 -14.15
C ASP A 23 6.31 -15.19 -15.39
N GLU A 24 5.11 -14.61 -15.27
CA GLU A 24 4.13 -14.54 -16.36
C GLU A 24 4.50 -13.58 -17.47
N ARG A 25 5.04 -12.39 -17.15
CA ARG A 25 5.14 -11.24 -18.08
C ARG A 25 6.54 -10.88 -18.46
N LEU A 26 7.52 -11.26 -17.68
CA LEU A 26 8.94 -10.97 -17.87
C LEU A 26 9.79 -12.26 -17.69
N PRO A 27 9.48 -13.36 -18.41
CA PRO A 27 10.13 -14.67 -18.18
C PRO A 27 11.63 -14.68 -18.42
N GLN A 28 12.19 -13.61 -19.00
CA GLN A 28 13.64 -13.41 -19.19
C GLN A 28 14.32 -12.76 -17.98
N VAL A 29 13.56 -12.32 -16.95
CA VAL A 29 14.09 -11.70 -15.74
C VAL A 29 14.23 -12.77 -14.66
N ALA A 30 15.45 -13.00 -14.19
CA ALA A 30 15.69 -13.92 -13.09
C ALA A 30 15.30 -13.30 -11.76
N VAL A 31 14.65 -14.09 -10.89
CA VAL A 31 14.14 -13.63 -9.60
C VAL A 31 14.78 -14.42 -8.46
N THR A 32 15.38 -13.71 -7.51
CA THR A 32 15.82 -14.27 -6.22
C THR A 32 14.94 -13.73 -5.10
N GLY A 33 14.42 -14.61 -4.27
CA GLY A 33 13.56 -14.27 -3.14
C GLY A 33 14.24 -14.48 -1.79
N HIS A 34 13.94 -13.63 -0.84
CA HIS A 34 14.28 -13.78 0.57
C HIS A 34 13.13 -13.30 1.45
N ASP A 35 12.95 -13.96 2.58
CA ASP A 35 12.10 -13.50 3.68
C ASP A 35 12.79 -13.80 5.01
N ALA A 36 12.55 -13.01 6.03
CA ALA A 36 13.13 -13.23 7.36
C ALA A 36 12.55 -14.49 8.06
N SER A 37 11.32 -14.89 7.71
CA SER A 37 10.65 -16.07 8.25
C SER A 37 11.02 -17.34 7.47
N ASP A 38 11.51 -18.34 8.18
CA ASP A 38 11.80 -19.68 7.63
C ASP A 38 10.54 -20.33 7.06
N ASP A 39 9.39 -20.16 7.72
CA ASP A 39 8.11 -20.71 7.29
C ASP A 39 7.67 -20.07 5.96
N VAL A 40 7.80 -18.76 5.84
CA VAL A 40 7.48 -18.03 4.59
C VAL A 40 8.39 -18.49 3.46
N ARG A 41 9.70 -18.64 3.71
CA ARG A 41 10.63 -19.17 2.71
C ARG A 41 10.31 -20.60 2.31
N GLY A 42 9.91 -21.45 3.28
CA GLY A 42 9.45 -22.81 3.03
C GLY A 42 8.28 -22.85 2.06
N VAL A 43 7.21 -22.12 2.38
CA VAL A 43 6.02 -22.01 1.51
C VAL A 43 6.37 -21.44 0.14
N ALA A 44 7.24 -20.42 0.08
CA ALA A 44 7.66 -19.82 -1.18
C ALA A 44 8.44 -20.80 -2.08
N ARG A 45 9.27 -21.69 -1.49
CA ARG A 45 9.96 -22.79 -2.22
C ARG A 45 8.96 -23.82 -2.74
N ASP A 46 8.01 -24.25 -1.91
CA ASP A 46 6.99 -25.23 -2.29
C ASP A 46 6.11 -24.71 -3.44
N LEU A 47 5.86 -23.41 -3.47
CA LEU A 47 5.09 -22.75 -4.53
C LEU A 47 5.93 -22.42 -5.79
N GLY A 48 7.24 -22.57 -5.75
CA GLY A 48 8.12 -22.25 -6.87
C GLY A 48 8.05 -20.77 -7.26
N LEU A 49 7.97 -19.84 -6.27
CA LEU A 49 7.71 -18.42 -6.52
C LEU A 49 8.84 -17.68 -7.24
N CYS A 50 10.07 -18.14 -7.08
CA CYS A 50 11.26 -17.49 -7.64
C CYS A 50 12.21 -18.55 -8.18
N ASP A 51 13.14 -18.17 -9.04
CA ASP A 51 14.21 -19.07 -9.53
C ASP A 51 15.09 -19.59 -8.38
N GLY A 52 15.23 -18.78 -7.33
CA GLY A 52 15.92 -19.16 -6.09
C GLY A 52 15.34 -18.48 -4.87
N ILE A 53 15.14 -19.25 -3.78
CA ILE A 53 14.80 -18.71 -2.47
C ILE A 53 15.99 -18.98 -1.54
N VAL A 54 16.61 -17.91 -1.04
CA VAL A 54 17.83 -18.00 -0.22
C VAL A 54 17.59 -17.55 1.22
N ASP A 55 18.35 -18.14 2.14
CA ASP A 55 18.21 -17.87 3.57
C ASP A 55 18.98 -16.62 4.01
N ASP A 56 20.07 -16.31 3.32
CA ASP A 56 20.91 -15.15 3.60
C ASP A 56 20.46 -13.94 2.77
N PRO A 57 20.02 -12.84 3.41
CA PRO A 57 19.63 -11.61 2.73
C PRO A 57 20.75 -11.00 1.89
N VAL A 58 22.02 -11.14 2.30
CA VAL A 58 23.18 -10.65 1.55
C VAL A 58 23.33 -11.38 0.23
N ALA A 59 23.22 -12.71 0.26
CA ALA A 59 23.27 -13.54 -0.94
C ALA A 59 22.08 -13.28 -1.90
N ALA A 60 20.91 -12.94 -1.34
CA ALA A 60 19.71 -12.66 -2.13
C ALA A 60 19.89 -11.51 -3.13
N VAL A 61 20.66 -10.50 -2.78
CA VAL A 61 20.78 -9.24 -3.53
C VAL A 61 22.06 -9.11 -4.33
N ALA A 62 23.02 -10.05 -4.19
CA ALA A 62 24.39 -9.93 -4.69
C ALA A 62 24.50 -9.61 -6.19
N ASP A 63 23.61 -10.17 -7.00
CA ASP A 63 23.62 -9.99 -8.46
C ASP A 63 22.44 -9.13 -8.99
N ALA A 64 21.61 -8.59 -8.09
CA ALA A 64 20.37 -7.92 -8.50
C ALA A 64 20.63 -6.56 -9.18
N ASP A 65 19.93 -6.30 -10.28
CA ASP A 65 19.86 -4.98 -10.92
C ASP A 65 18.84 -4.09 -10.23
N LEU A 66 17.74 -4.73 -9.73
CA LEU A 66 16.67 -4.11 -8.97
C LEU A 66 16.41 -4.95 -7.71
N VAL A 67 16.45 -4.31 -6.55
CA VAL A 67 16.06 -4.90 -5.27
C VAL A 67 14.76 -4.27 -4.83
N ILE A 68 13.75 -5.09 -4.55
CA ILE A 68 12.44 -4.64 -4.08
C ILE A 68 12.26 -5.08 -2.63
N LEU A 69 12.15 -4.10 -1.74
CA LEU A 69 11.83 -4.31 -0.33
C LEU A 69 10.30 -4.38 -0.18
N ALA A 70 9.77 -5.59 -0.05
CA ALA A 70 8.34 -5.86 0.13
C ALA A 70 8.02 -6.26 1.58
N VAL A 71 8.65 -5.58 2.52
CA VAL A 71 8.49 -5.76 3.97
C VAL A 71 7.59 -4.67 4.55
N PRO A 72 7.01 -4.86 5.75
CA PRO A 72 6.27 -3.81 6.44
C PRO A 72 7.08 -2.51 6.57
N VAL A 73 6.41 -1.35 6.50
CA VAL A 73 7.06 -0.03 6.51
C VAL A 73 7.98 0.15 7.72
N GLY A 74 7.55 -0.33 8.90
CA GLY A 74 8.37 -0.27 10.12
C GLY A 74 9.63 -1.15 10.10
N ARG A 75 9.81 -2.01 9.07
CA ARG A 75 10.98 -2.89 8.91
C ARG A 75 11.90 -2.48 7.76
N MET A 76 11.59 -1.41 7.04
CA MET A 76 12.35 -0.99 5.86
C MET A 76 13.82 -0.69 6.18
N ALA A 77 14.09 0.04 7.27
CA ALA A 77 15.46 0.36 7.69
C ALA A 77 16.27 -0.89 8.04
N ASP A 78 15.67 -1.83 8.80
CA ASP A 78 16.32 -3.07 9.20
C ASP A 78 16.64 -3.96 7.98
N ALA A 79 15.67 -4.08 7.07
CA ALA A 79 15.83 -4.86 5.85
C ALA A 79 16.92 -4.25 4.93
N ALA A 80 16.93 -2.92 4.77
CA ALA A 80 17.95 -2.22 4.02
C ALA A 80 19.37 -2.43 4.62
N ALA A 81 19.49 -2.32 5.94
CA ALA A 81 20.77 -2.57 6.62
C ALA A 81 21.25 -4.02 6.47
N ALA A 82 20.32 -4.99 6.52
CA ALA A 82 20.65 -6.40 6.37
C ALA A 82 21.19 -6.76 4.98
N ILE A 83 20.67 -6.12 3.92
CA ILE A 83 21.10 -6.39 2.54
C ILE A 83 22.31 -5.55 2.10
N ALA A 84 22.63 -4.46 2.80
CA ALA A 84 23.65 -3.50 2.39
C ALA A 84 25.00 -4.14 1.98
N PRO A 85 25.55 -5.13 2.73
CA PRO A 85 26.84 -5.73 2.37
C PRO A 85 26.84 -6.51 1.04
N GLY A 86 25.66 -6.93 0.56
CA GLY A 86 25.52 -7.73 -0.65
C GLY A 86 25.21 -6.93 -1.90
N LEU A 87 24.90 -5.66 -1.79
CA LEU A 87 24.45 -4.86 -2.92
C LEU A 87 25.60 -4.57 -3.91
N LYS A 88 25.38 -4.88 -5.18
CA LYS A 88 26.35 -4.52 -6.21
C LYS A 88 26.27 -3.02 -6.57
N ALA A 89 27.37 -2.48 -7.04
CA ALA A 89 27.43 -1.11 -7.54
C ALA A 89 26.39 -0.88 -8.67
N GLY A 90 25.62 0.20 -8.57
CA GLY A 90 24.59 0.57 -9.55
C GLY A 90 23.28 -0.20 -9.43
N ALA A 91 23.10 -1.07 -8.44
CA ALA A 91 21.80 -1.66 -8.13
C ALA A 91 20.80 -0.56 -7.76
N ILE A 92 19.57 -0.71 -8.25
CA ILE A 92 18.45 0.15 -7.88
C ILE A 92 17.72 -0.49 -6.70
N ILE A 93 17.48 0.29 -5.66
CA ILE A 93 16.70 -0.14 -4.50
C ILE A 93 15.34 0.53 -4.58
N SER A 94 14.29 -0.27 -4.55
CA SER A 94 12.90 0.16 -4.51
C SER A 94 12.17 -0.51 -3.35
N ASP A 95 10.99 -0.01 -3.03
CA ASP A 95 10.13 -0.61 -2.02
C ASP A 95 8.67 -0.64 -2.50
N VAL A 96 7.77 -1.17 -1.67
CA VAL A 96 6.32 -1.23 -1.94
C VAL A 96 5.49 -0.64 -0.81
N GLY A 97 6.10 0.07 0.10
CA GLY A 97 5.44 0.63 1.28
C GLY A 97 4.36 1.66 0.94
N SER A 98 3.35 1.75 1.80
CA SER A 98 2.22 2.67 1.64
C SER A 98 2.48 4.10 2.16
N SER A 99 3.66 4.37 2.72
CA SER A 99 4.17 5.73 3.01
C SER A 99 5.55 5.88 2.38
N LYS A 100 5.90 7.10 1.94
CA LYS A 100 7.09 7.31 1.11
C LYS A 100 8.14 8.20 1.74
N ALA A 101 7.80 9.32 2.36
CA ALA A 101 8.79 10.27 2.87
C ALA A 101 9.69 9.64 3.93
N GLY A 102 9.12 9.01 4.96
CA GLY A 102 9.89 8.33 6.00
C GLY A 102 10.68 7.12 5.49
N VAL A 103 10.13 6.38 4.52
CA VAL A 103 10.81 5.25 3.88
C VAL A 103 12.00 5.73 3.07
N ALA A 104 11.84 6.76 2.24
CA ALA A 104 12.92 7.35 1.45
C ALA A 104 14.09 7.80 2.33
N ASP A 105 13.80 8.49 3.43
CA ASP A 105 14.80 8.94 4.40
C ASP A 105 15.51 7.76 5.09
N ALA A 106 14.76 6.72 5.46
CA ALA A 106 15.33 5.53 6.09
C ALA A 106 16.26 4.76 5.14
N LEU A 107 15.84 4.58 3.89
CA LEU A 107 16.64 3.93 2.85
C LEU A 107 17.89 4.74 2.50
N ALA A 108 17.77 6.07 2.35
CA ALA A 108 18.91 6.95 2.07
C ALA A 108 19.97 6.93 3.18
N LYS A 109 19.54 6.81 4.45
CA LYS A 109 20.46 6.67 5.59
C LYS A 109 21.16 5.30 5.63
N ALA A 110 20.40 4.23 5.34
CA ALA A 110 20.94 2.87 5.38
C ALA A 110 21.84 2.57 4.16
N LEU A 111 21.59 3.18 3.01
CA LEU A 111 22.19 2.87 1.71
C LEU A 111 22.64 4.15 0.98
N PRO A 112 23.54 4.97 1.57
CA PRO A 112 23.86 6.31 1.06
C PRO A 112 24.49 6.33 -0.33
N ASP A 113 25.14 5.25 -0.73
CA ASP A 113 25.86 5.14 -2.01
C ASP A 113 25.05 4.45 -3.11
N HIS A 114 23.74 4.20 -2.87
CA HIS A 114 22.90 3.44 -3.80
C HIS A 114 21.78 4.31 -4.43
N ILE A 115 21.30 3.86 -5.58
CA ILE A 115 20.18 4.49 -6.28
C ILE A 115 18.88 4.04 -5.61
N ILE A 116 18.18 4.98 -4.94
CA ILE A 116 16.94 4.70 -4.24
C ILE A 116 15.77 5.31 -5.01
N ILE A 117 14.82 4.47 -5.41
CA ILE A 117 13.60 4.87 -6.11
C ILE A 117 12.42 4.21 -5.41
N PRO A 118 11.85 4.86 -4.38
CA PRO A 118 10.71 4.33 -3.67
C PRO A 118 9.50 4.23 -4.59
N ALA A 119 8.70 3.17 -4.41
CA ALA A 119 7.46 2.97 -5.14
C ALA A 119 6.34 2.51 -4.18
N HIS A 120 5.11 2.72 -4.59
CA HIS A 120 3.92 2.26 -3.89
C HIS A 120 2.91 1.72 -4.89
N PRO A 121 2.84 0.41 -5.12
CA PRO A 121 1.71 -0.18 -5.83
C PRO A 121 0.47 -0.07 -4.94
N VAL A 122 -0.50 0.74 -5.37
CA VAL A 122 -1.76 0.95 -4.64
C VAL A 122 -2.68 -0.25 -4.93
N ALA A 123 -2.29 -1.39 -4.41
CA ALA A 123 -2.94 -2.68 -4.61
C ALA A 123 -2.77 -3.56 -3.36
N GLY A 124 -3.76 -4.37 -3.07
CA GLY A 124 -3.74 -5.27 -1.92
C GLY A 124 -5.09 -5.94 -1.71
N THR A 125 -5.10 -6.93 -0.83
CA THR A 125 -6.30 -7.59 -0.32
C THR A 125 -6.18 -7.74 1.19
N GLU A 126 -7.22 -8.20 1.84
CA GLU A 126 -7.20 -8.55 3.27
C GLU A 126 -6.41 -9.83 3.58
N ASN A 127 -6.01 -10.60 2.55
CA ASN A 127 -5.23 -11.82 2.71
C ASN A 127 -3.73 -11.51 2.83
N SER A 128 -2.98 -12.38 3.46
CA SER A 128 -1.54 -12.24 3.68
C SER A 128 -0.78 -13.53 3.39
N GLY A 129 0.56 -13.41 3.31
CA GLY A 129 1.46 -14.53 3.08
C GLY A 129 1.68 -14.87 1.60
N PRO A 130 2.64 -15.78 1.32
CA PRO A 130 3.09 -16.09 -0.04
C PRO A 130 2.04 -16.81 -0.91
N ALA A 131 1.12 -17.56 -0.28
CA ALA A 131 0.04 -18.24 -0.99
C ALA A 131 -1.09 -17.30 -1.45
N ALA A 132 -1.18 -16.09 -0.86
CA ALA A 132 -2.20 -15.12 -1.20
C ALA A 132 -1.87 -14.29 -2.47
N GLY A 133 -0.63 -14.35 -2.96
CA GLY A 133 -0.20 -13.59 -4.14
C GLY A 133 -0.77 -14.12 -5.45
N PHE A 134 -0.97 -13.23 -6.41
CA PHE A 134 -1.41 -13.55 -7.76
C PHE A 134 -0.87 -12.54 -8.78
N ALA A 135 -0.61 -12.98 -10.02
CA ALA A 135 0.07 -12.19 -11.04
C ALA A 135 -0.69 -10.93 -11.46
N SER A 136 -2.03 -10.99 -11.48
CA SER A 136 -2.88 -9.88 -11.91
C SER A 136 -3.18 -8.84 -10.83
N LEU A 137 -2.51 -8.90 -9.67
CA LEU A 137 -2.75 -7.95 -8.56
C LEU A 137 -2.58 -6.49 -8.99
N PHE A 138 -1.65 -6.23 -9.91
CA PHE A 138 -1.28 -4.88 -10.33
C PHE A 138 -2.04 -4.39 -11.58
N ASP A 139 -2.88 -5.22 -12.21
CA ASP A 139 -3.56 -4.91 -13.46
C ASP A 139 -4.46 -3.70 -13.33
N GLY A 140 -4.10 -2.66 -14.09
CA GLY A 140 -4.82 -1.40 -14.11
C GLY A 140 -4.75 -0.60 -12.79
N ARG A 141 -4.02 -1.09 -11.78
CA ARG A 141 -3.80 -0.38 -10.51
C ARG A 141 -2.71 0.66 -10.65
N TRP A 142 -2.78 1.71 -9.84
CA TRP A 142 -1.75 2.72 -9.78
C TRP A 142 -0.52 2.20 -9.04
N CYS A 143 0.65 2.49 -9.58
CA CYS A 143 1.93 2.42 -8.87
C CYS A 143 2.55 3.82 -8.85
N ILE A 144 2.72 4.37 -7.68
CA ILE A 144 3.27 5.71 -7.49
C ILE A 144 4.76 5.59 -7.23
N VAL A 145 5.57 6.23 -8.07
CA VAL A 145 7.04 6.25 -7.96
C VAL A 145 7.45 7.63 -7.41
N THR A 146 8.28 7.64 -6.37
CA THR A 146 8.70 8.89 -5.71
C THR A 146 10.22 9.03 -5.70
N PRO A 147 10.86 9.33 -6.85
CA PRO A 147 12.30 9.43 -6.94
C PRO A 147 12.80 10.65 -6.17
N GLY A 148 13.93 10.47 -5.46
CA GLY A 148 14.62 11.58 -4.80
C GLY A 148 15.24 12.57 -5.79
N ALA A 149 15.58 13.77 -5.30
CA ALA A 149 16.29 14.76 -6.09
C ALA A 149 17.65 14.22 -6.57
N GLY A 150 17.96 14.40 -7.84
CA GLY A 150 19.23 13.99 -8.43
C GLY A 150 19.30 12.53 -8.92
N VAL A 151 18.25 11.74 -8.74
CA VAL A 151 18.17 10.41 -9.35
C VAL A 151 18.10 10.54 -10.88
N SER A 152 18.88 9.70 -11.58
CA SER A 152 18.94 9.77 -13.04
C SER A 152 17.60 9.39 -13.69
N GLY A 153 17.23 10.10 -14.76
CA GLY A 153 16.01 9.80 -15.52
C GLY A 153 15.97 8.37 -16.07
N ASP A 154 17.13 7.80 -16.41
CA ASP A 154 17.24 6.42 -16.89
C ASP A 154 16.88 5.39 -15.81
N ALA A 155 17.27 5.64 -14.56
CA ALA A 155 16.91 4.78 -13.44
C ALA A 155 15.40 4.88 -13.13
N VAL A 156 14.85 6.08 -13.14
CA VAL A 156 13.39 6.29 -12.98
C VAL A 156 12.61 5.60 -14.09
N ALA A 157 13.06 5.76 -15.35
CA ALA A 157 12.44 5.10 -16.50
C ALA A 157 12.49 3.57 -16.40
N ALA A 158 13.60 3.01 -15.86
CA ALA A 158 13.73 1.57 -15.67
C ALA A 158 12.71 1.02 -14.66
N VAL A 159 12.55 1.70 -13.49
CA VAL A 159 11.55 1.30 -12.48
C VAL A 159 10.12 1.52 -12.98
N THR A 160 9.87 2.63 -13.69
CA THR A 160 8.58 2.90 -14.33
C THR A 160 8.22 1.81 -15.33
N GLY A 161 9.14 1.47 -16.24
CA GLY A 161 8.94 0.41 -17.24
C GLY A 161 8.74 -0.96 -16.62
N PHE A 162 9.42 -1.26 -15.51
CA PHE A 162 9.23 -2.48 -14.74
C PHE A 162 7.79 -2.59 -14.22
N TRP A 163 7.27 -1.59 -13.51
CA TRP A 163 5.91 -1.62 -12.99
C TRP A 163 4.84 -1.65 -14.10
N GLN A 164 5.08 -0.92 -15.20
CA GLN A 164 4.19 -0.97 -16.36
C GLN A 164 4.15 -2.38 -16.99
N ALA A 165 5.28 -3.07 -17.07
CA ALA A 165 5.34 -4.44 -17.56
C ALA A 165 4.60 -5.42 -16.63
N LEU A 166 4.51 -5.13 -15.32
CA LEU A 166 3.68 -5.89 -14.37
C LEU A 166 2.18 -5.53 -14.46
N GLY A 167 1.76 -4.62 -15.35
CA GLY A 167 0.36 -4.26 -15.59
C GLY A 167 -0.11 -3.00 -14.85
N ALA A 168 0.75 -2.33 -14.10
CA ALA A 168 0.40 -1.13 -13.35
C ALA A 168 0.34 0.12 -14.24
N LYS A 169 -0.52 1.07 -13.85
CA LYS A 169 -0.47 2.46 -14.30
C LYS A 169 0.52 3.21 -13.41
N VAL A 170 1.56 3.78 -14.01
CA VAL A 170 2.61 4.42 -13.21
C VAL A 170 2.46 5.94 -13.24
N GLU A 171 2.50 6.54 -12.06
CA GLU A 171 2.54 7.99 -11.83
C GLU A 171 3.79 8.33 -11.03
N THR A 172 4.36 9.51 -11.29
CA THR A 172 5.52 10.01 -10.53
C THR A 172 5.14 11.27 -9.78
N MET A 173 5.43 11.31 -8.49
CA MET A 173 5.21 12.50 -7.67
C MET A 173 6.24 12.61 -6.54
N ASP A 174 6.23 13.75 -5.84
CA ASP A 174 7.03 13.96 -4.64
C ASP A 174 6.55 13.08 -3.48
N ALA A 175 7.49 12.60 -2.64
CA ALA A 175 7.17 11.69 -1.53
C ALA A 175 6.24 12.33 -0.48
N ALA A 176 6.43 13.61 -0.16
CA ALA A 176 5.57 14.32 0.79
C ALA A 176 4.16 14.54 0.21
N HIS A 177 4.08 14.82 -1.10
CA HIS A 177 2.79 14.91 -1.79
C HIS A 177 2.07 13.56 -1.81
N HIS A 178 2.78 12.47 -2.12
CA HIS A 178 2.26 11.11 -2.00
C HIS A 178 1.65 10.86 -0.63
N ASP A 179 2.40 11.15 0.44
CA ASP A 179 1.97 10.86 1.80
C ASP A 179 0.73 11.68 2.21
N MET A 180 0.60 12.92 1.72
CA MET A 180 -0.61 13.72 1.91
C MET A 180 -1.81 13.14 1.13
N VAL A 181 -1.63 12.74 -0.11
CA VAL A 181 -2.69 12.12 -0.93
C VAL A 181 -3.19 10.84 -0.28
N LEU A 182 -2.26 9.96 0.14
CA LEU A 182 -2.61 8.69 0.78
C LEU A 182 -3.19 8.88 2.19
N ALA A 183 -2.81 9.92 2.91
CA ALA A 183 -3.44 10.26 4.19
C ALA A 183 -4.95 10.50 4.01
N VAL A 184 -5.35 11.21 2.93
CA VAL A 184 -6.75 11.51 2.63
C VAL A 184 -7.49 10.31 2.05
N THR A 185 -6.89 9.62 1.07
CA THR A 185 -7.59 8.63 0.24
C THR A 185 -7.56 7.21 0.79
N SER A 186 -6.63 6.92 1.70
CA SER A 186 -6.42 5.58 2.26
C SER A 186 -6.35 5.57 3.79
N HIS A 187 -5.43 6.34 4.40
CA HIS A 187 -5.14 6.20 5.81
C HIS A 187 -6.28 6.68 6.70
N LEU A 188 -6.82 7.88 6.45
CA LEU A 188 -7.97 8.39 7.19
C LEU A 188 -9.21 7.48 7.07
N PRO A 189 -9.61 7.00 5.88
CA PRO A 189 -10.69 6.02 5.77
C PRO A 189 -10.50 4.77 6.63
N HIS A 190 -9.30 4.19 6.68
CA HIS A 190 -9.03 3.04 7.55
C HIS A 190 -9.13 3.40 9.03
N LEU A 191 -8.59 4.55 9.45
CA LEU A 191 -8.69 5.01 10.84
C LEU A 191 -10.14 5.17 11.27
N ILE A 192 -10.98 5.75 10.41
CA ILE A 192 -12.41 5.92 10.66
C ILE A 192 -13.12 4.55 10.71
N ALA A 193 -12.77 3.63 9.82
CA ALA A 193 -13.36 2.29 9.81
C ALA A 193 -13.04 1.51 11.09
N TYR A 194 -11.79 1.53 11.56
CA TYR A 194 -11.43 0.94 12.85
C TYR A 194 -12.17 1.61 14.01
N THR A 195 -12.26 2.94 14.00
CA THR A 195 -12.91 3.71 15.06
C THR A 195 -14.40 3.42 15.13
N ILE A 196 -15.12 3.39 14.00
CA ILE A 196 -16.56 3.15 14.01
C ILE A 196 -16.92 1.73 14.44
N VAL A 197 -16.07 0.74 14.14
CA VAL A 197 -16.23 -0.64 14.63
C VAL A 197 -16.07 -0.67 16.16
N GLY A 198 -15.03 -0.02 16.70
CA GLY A 198 -14.84 0.10 18.14
C GLY A 198 -16.02 0.78 18.83
N THR A 199 -16.47 1.92 18.31
CA THR A 199 -17.64 2.65 18.83
C THR A 199 -18.91 1.78 18.81
N ALA A 200 -19.13 1.03 17.71
CA ALA A 200 -20.28 0.15 17.61
C ALA A 200 -20.22 -0.97 18.65
N SER A 201 -19.06 -1.57 18.87
CA SER A 201 -18.84 -2.62 19.86
C SER A 201 -19.07 -2.13 21.30
N GLU A 202 -18.56 -0.94 21.63
CA GLU A 202 -18.78 -0.34 22.95
C GLU A 202 -20.27 -0.02 23.23
N LEU A 203 -21.02 0.41 22.20
CA LEU A 203 -22.45 0.66 22.31
C LEU A 203 -23.28 -0.64 22.35
N GLU A 204 -22.75 -1.76 21.86
CA GLU A 204 -23.42 -3.05 21.86
C GLU A 204 -23.67 -3.59 23.28
N GLU A 205 -22.79 -3.29 24.23
CA GLU A 205 -22.99 -3.60 25.64
C GLU A 205 -24.23 -2.90 26.23
N VAL A 206 -24.63 -1.76 25.65
CA VAL A 206 -25.81 -0.96 26.06
C VAL A 206 -27.07 -1.38 25.31
N THR A 207 -26.93 -1.91 24.08
CA THR A 207 -28.04 -2.21 23.16
C THR A 207 -28.32 -3.71 23.01
N GLU A 208 -27.84 -4.56 23.93
CA GLU A 208 -28.14 -5.99 23.98
C GLU A 208 -27.81 -6.75 22.69
N SER A 209 -26.65 -6.49 22.08
CA SER A 209 -26.16 -7.15 20.85
C SER A 209 -26.94 -6.82 19.56
N GLU A 210 -27.66 -5.72 19.52
CA GLU A 210 -28.48 -5.34 18.36
C GLU A 210 -27.70 -4.55 17.29
N VAL A 211 -26.64 -3.83 17.67
CA VAL A 211 -25.90 -2.94 16.75
C VAL A 211 -25.27 -3.75 15.61
N ILE A 212 -24.56 -4.83 15.91
CA ILE A 212 -23.92 -5.69 14.91
C ILE A 212 -24.99 -6.52 14.18
N LYS A 213 -25.98 -7.03 14.89
CA LYS A 213 -27.08 -7.85 14.33
C LYS A 213 -27.84 -7.12 13.21
N TYR A 214 -28.11 -5.82 13.39
CA TYR A 214 -28.85 -5.02 12.43
C TYR A 214 -27.93 -4.22 11.49
N SER A 215 -26.62 -4.47 11.51
CA SER A 215 -25.71 -3.81 10.58
C SER A 215 -26.05 -4.16 9.13
N ALA A 216 -26.50 -3.16 8.39
CA ALA A 216 -26.85 -3.28 6.97
C ALA A 216 -25.61 -3.16 6.06
N GLY A 217 -25.80 -3.31 4.75
CA GLY A 217 -24.74 -3.27 3.74
C GLY A 217 -23.80 -2.08 3.88
N GLY A 218 -24.31 -0.88 4.16
CA GLY A 218 -23.46 0.32 4.31
C GLY A 218 -22.44 0.21 5.44
N PHE A 219 -22.81 -0.32 6.61
CA PHE A 219 -21.86 -0.54 7.71
C PHE A 219 -20.82 -1.60 7.33
N ARG A 220 -21.27 -2.76 6.83
CA ARG A 220 -20.38 -3.86 6.42
C ARG A 220 -19.40 -3.45 5.34
N ASP A 221 -19.90 -2.73 4.34
CA ASP A 221 -19.08 -2.31 3.21
C ASP A 221 -18.00 -1.31 3.62
N PHE A 222 -18.38 -0.32 4.41
CA PHE A 222 -17.44 0.69 4.89
C PHE A 222 -16.42 0.11 5.88
N THR A 223 -16.85 -0.79 6.78
CA THR A 223 -15.99 -1.35 7.82
C THR A 223 -15.17 -2.56 7.37
N ARG A 224 -15.39 -3.09 6.16
CA ARG A 224 -14.62 -4.22 5.62
C ARG A 224 -13.10 -4.00 5.72
N ILE A 225 -12.65 -2.78 5.47
CA ILE A 225 -11.23 -2.42 5.52
C ILE A 225 -10.64 -2.48 6.94
N ALA A 226 -11.45 -2.45 7.98
CA ALA A 226 -11.01 -2.64 9.36
C ALA A 226 -10.64 -4.10 9.71
N ALA A 227 -10.86 -5.05 8.79
CA ALA A 227 -10.38 -6.43 8.92
C ALA A 227 -8.91 -6.63 8.50
N SER A 228 -8.24 -5.56 8.07
CA SER A 228 -6.84 -5.58 7.66
C SER A 228 -5.89 -5.79 8.85
N ASP A 229 -4.63 -6.19 8.56
CA ASP A 229 -3.61 -6.46 9.58
C ASP A 229 -3.33 -5.25 10.48
N PRO A 230 -3.50 -5.36 11.81
CA PRO A 230 -3.38 -4.22 12.74
C PRO A 230 -1.92 -3.76 12.92
N VAL A 231 -0.93 -4.65 12.75
CA VAL A 231 0.49 -4.29 12.87
C VAL A 231 0.90 -3.46 11.67
N MET A 232 0.48 -3.86 10.47
CA MET A 232 0.71 -3.09 9.25
C MET A 232 0.11 -1.68 9.38
N TRP A 233 -1.14 -1.54 9.79
CA TRP A 233 -1.79 -0.23 9.91
C TRP A 233 -1.19 0.64 11.02
N ARG A 234 -0.81 0.06 12.15
CA ARG A 234 -0.03 0.77 13.17
C ARG A 234 1.21 1.42 12.55
N ASP A 235 1.98 0.64 11.79
CA ASP A 235 3.23 1.11 11.20
C ASP A 235 2.98 2.18 10.13
N VAL A 236 1.93 2.05 9.34
CA VAL A 236 1.50 3.06 8.35
C VAL A 236 1.14 4.38 9.03
N PHE A 237 0.32 4.35 10.08
CA PHE A 237 -0.06 5.57 10.80
C PHE A 237 1.13 6.27 11.45
N LEU A 238 2.07 5.51 12.01
CA LEU A 238 3.27 6.07 12.62
C LEU A 238 4.26 6.62 11.58
N ALA A 239 4.39 5.96 10.44
CA ALA A 239 5.29 6.38 9.37
C ALA A 239 4.77 7.63 8.62
N ASN A 240 3.45 7.80 8.50
CA ASN A 240 2.80 8.97 7.89
C ASN A 240 2.09 9.88 8.91
N LYS A 241 2.64 9.95 10.11
CA LYS A 241 2.00 10.58 11.26
C LYS A 241 1.54 12.02 11.00
N ASP A 242 2.40 12.84 10.43
CA ASP A 242 2.13 14.27 10.31
C ASP A 242 1.00 14.55 9.30
N ALA A 243 1.00 13.92 8.14
CA ALA A 243 -0.07 14.03 7.16
C ALA A 243 -1.39 13.44 7.66
N VAL A 244 -1.34 12.30 8.36
CA VAL A 244 -2.53 11.69 8.97
C VAL A 244 -3.14 12.60 10.03
N LEU A 245 -2.33 13.18 10.92
CA LEU A 245 -2.83 14.08 11.96
C LEU A 245 -3.42 15.36 11.38
N ALA A 246 -2.78 15.96 10.36
CA ALA A 246 -3.32 17.16 9.69
C ALA A 246 -4.68 16.86 9.03
N THR A 247 -4.78 15.71 8.34
CA THR A 247 -6.03 15.28 7.69
C THR A 247 -7.12 14.95 8.71
N LEU A 248 -6.77 14.27 9.79
CA LEU A 248 -7.69 13.94 10.88
C LEU A 248 -8.22 15.20 11.58
N GLN A 249 -7.35 16.19 11.81
CA GLN A 249 -7.79 17.46 12.37
C GLN A 249 -8.86 18.11 11.49
N ARG A 250 -8.61 18.20 10.19
CA ARG A 250 -9.60 18.76 9.24
C ARG A 250 -10.90 17.99 9.24
N PHE A 251 -10.84 16.66 9.25
CA PHE A 251 -12.02 15.80 9.33
C PHE A 251 -12.82 16.05 10.61
N ASN A 252 -12.16 16.19 11.76
CA ASN A 252 -12.81 16.48 13.04
C ASN A 252 -13.49 17.86 13.04
N GLU A 253 -12.91 18.87 12.39
CA GLU A 253 -13.52 20.19 12.23
C GLU A 253 -14.81 20.10 11.40
N ASP A 254 -14.76 19.40 10.27
CA ASP A 254 -15.93 19.15 9.41
C ASP A 254 -17.03 18.36 10.15
N LEU A 255 -16.64 17.30 10.85
CA LEU A 255 -17.56 16.47 11.66
C LEU A 255 -18.21 17.29 12.78
N THR A 256 -17.46 18.15 13.45
CA THR A 256 -17.95 19.07 14.49
C THR A 256 -18.97 20.06 13.94
N ALA A 257 -18.72 20.59 12.73
CA ALA A 257 -19.66 21.50 12.06
C ALA A 257 -20.99 20.80 11.72
N LEU A 258 -20.93 19.55 11.25
CA LEU A 258 -22.13 18.71 10.99
C LEU A 258 -22.85 18.35 12.28
N GLN A 259 -22.13 18.01 13.34
CA GLN A 259 -22.70 17.74 14.66
C GLN A 259 -23.48 18.96 15.20
N GLN A 260 -22.94 20.17 15.02
CA GLN A 260 -23.64 21.41 15.40
C GLN A 260 -24.90 21.66 14.56
N ALA A 261 -24.84 21.38 13.25
CA ALA A 261 -26.01 21.50 12.38
C ALA A 261 -27.14 20.53 12.82
N ILE A 262 -26.79 19.27 13.12
CA ILE A 262 -27.75 18.28 13.63
C ILE A 262 -28.36 18.77 14.95
N ARG A 263 -27.53 19.20 15.90
CA ARG A 263 -28.00 19.68 17.23
C ARG A 263 -28.96 20.87 17.13
N ARG A 264 -28.78 21.75 16.13
CA ARG A 264 -29.63 22.91 15.88
C ARG A 264 -30.84 22.64 15.00
N GLY A 265 -30.95 21.44 14.42
CA GLY A 265 -31.99 21.11 13.45
C GLY A 265 -31.84 21.85 12.12
N ASP A 266 -30.60 22.26 11.77
CA ASP A 266 -30.30 23.01 10.54
C ASP A 266 -30.26 22.06 9.32
N GLY A 267 -31.46 21.71 8.86
CA GLY A 267 -31.63 20.82 7.71
C GLY A 267 -31.07 21.40 6.41
N ALA A 268 -31.15 22.72 6.22
CA ALA A 268 -30.66 23.38 5.01
C ALA A 268 -29.14 23.22 4.86
N LYS A 269 -28.40 23.43 5.94
CA LYS A 269 -26.93 23.25 5.95
C LYS A 269 -26.52 21.79 5.71
N LEU A 270 -27.26 20.83 6.26
CA LEU A 270 -27.01 19.41 6.02
C LEU A 270 -27.26 19.04 4.57
N GLU A 271 -28.38 19.50 3.98
CA GLU A 271 -28.72 19.25 2.59
C GLU A 271 -27.69 19.84 1.63
N GLU A 272 -27.24 21.08 1.85
CA GLU A 272 -26.19 21.74 1.08
C GLU A 272 -24.90 20.92 1.09
N TRP A 273 -24.45 20.51 2.30
CA TRP A 273 -23.24 19.69 2.45
C TRP A 273 -23.33 18.36 1.71
N PHE A 274 -24.44 17.64 1.91
CA PHE A 274 -24.62 16.32 1.30
C PHE A 274 -24.79 16.41 -0.22
N THR A 275 -25.45 17.46 -0.71
CA THR A 275 -25.60 17.68 -2.15
C THR A 275 -24.23 17.93 -2.81
N ARG A 276 -23.39 18.78 -2.21
CA ARG A 276 -22.03 19.04 -2.69
C ARG A 276 -21.19 17.75 -2.70
N THR A 277 -21.13 17.04 -1.59
CA THR A 277 -20.30 15.85 -1.46
C THR A 277 -20.78 14.70 -2.35
N ARG A 278 -22.10 14.57 -2.55
CA ARG A 278 -22.71 13.64 -3.52
C ARG A 278 -22.27 13.95 -4.95
N ALA A 279 -22.24 15.22 -5.34
CA ALA A 279 -21.78 15.62 -6.67
C ALA A 279 -20.31 15.23 -6.90
N ILE A 280 -19.44 15.48 -5.91
CA ILE A 280 -18.03 15.07 -5.95
C ILE A 280 -17.91 13.55 -6.09
N ARG A 281 -18.65 12.76 -5.28
CA ARG A 281 -18.59 11.29 -5.36
C ARG A 281 -19.02 10.77 -6.73
N ARG A 282 -20.03 11.39 -7.35
CA ARG A 282 -20.46 11.01 -8.70
C ARG A 282 -19.39 11.30 -9.75
N SER A 283 -18.71 12.43 -9.67
CA SER A 283 -17.62 12.74 -10.61
C SER A 283 -16.44 11.75 -10.53
N ILE A 284 -16.19 11.15 -9.36
CA ILE A 284 -15.16 10.10 -9.19
C ILE A 284 -15.54 8.84 -9.98
N ILE A 285 -16.82 8.45 -9.95
CA ILE A 285 -17.34 7.31 -10.75
C ILE A 285 -17.21 7.60 -12.25
N GLU A 286 -17.59 8.80 -12.68
CA GLU A 286 -17.52 9.22 -14.09
C GLU A 286 -16.07 9.23 -14.62
N GLN A 287 -15.08 9.42 -13.75
CA GLN A 287 -13.65 9.33 -14.09
C GLN A 287 -13.13 7.88 -14.14
N GLY A 288 -14.01 6.88 -13.97
CA GLY A 288 -13.64 5.46 -14.06
C GLY A 288 -12.82 4.94 -12.87
N GLN A 289 -12.88 5.63 -11.73
CA GLN A 289 -12.19 5.20 -10.50
C GLN A 289 -13.02 4.21 -9.66
N ASP A 290 -14.24 3.91 -10.11
CA ASP A 290 -15.14 2.97 -9.46
C ASP A 290 -16.05 2.31 -10.50
N ASP A 291 -16.61 1.12 -10.19
CA ASP A 291 -17.59 0.48 -11.05
C ASP A 291 -18.95 1.15 -10.88
N ALA A 292 -19.60 1.47 -12.01
CA ALA A 292 -20.95 2.05 -12.02
C ALA A 292 -22.04 1.01 -11.66
N ALA A 293 -21.70 -0.26 -11.48
CA ALA A 293 -22.65 -1.30 -11.08
C ALA A 293 -23.24 -1.00 -9.69
N PRO A 294 -24.52 -1.29 -9.45
CA PRO A 294 -25.19 -0.99 -8.17
C PRO A 294 -24.55 -1.64 -6.95
N ASP A 295 -23.80 -2.72 -7.14
CA ASP A 295 -23.08 -3.49 -6.14
C ASP A 295 -21.55 -3.28 -6.19
N PHE A 296 -21.09 -2.23 -6.86
CA PHE A 296 -19.67 -1.93 -7.08
C PHE A 296 -18.90 -3.06 -7.79
N GLY A 297 -19.55 -3.81 -8.69
CA GLY A 297 -18.95 -4.90 -9.46
C GLY A 297 -18.66 -6.18 -8.65
N ARG A 298 -19.24 -6.32 -7.46
CA ARG A 298 -19.05 -7.50 -6.60
C ARG A 298 -19.87 -8.67 -7.14
N LYS A 299 -19.20 -9.80 -7.39
CA LYS A 299 -19.88 -11.08 -7.62
C LYS A 299 -20.37 -11.61 -6.26
N HIS A 300 -21.66 -11.72 -6.09
CA HIS A 300 -22.31 -12.35 -4.94
C HIS A 300 -22.10 -13.87 -4.96
#